data_101f7e3f1f24515da088654ff6a426aa
#
_entry.id   101f7e3f1f24515da088654ff6a426aa
#
_cell.length_a   1.000
_cell.length_b   1.000
_cell.length_c   1.000
_cell.angle_alpha   90.00
_cell.angle_beta   90.00
_cell.angle_gamma   90.00
#
_symmetry.space_group_name_H-M   'P 1'
#
loop_
_entity.id
_entity.type
_entity.pdbx_description
1 polymer ?
#
loop_
_entity_poly.entity_id
_entity_poly.type
_entity_poly.pdbx_seq_one_letter_code
_entity_poly.pdbx_strand_id
1 'polypeptide(L)'
;LNKKNVGGADVYGLLPDDDVHLNGWFSDYILIRGGSFGSTFFNVSDLDLDSRILIEPCAVLIHAVERAKTTGILRFNSRVVVQGCGPIGLICIAILRTMGVENICAVDGNAKRLDFAKKMGAEVSVDFTQYKGIEALTEAVKEAQGGHLADFAFQCTGNPHAHANIYKFIRNG
;
A
#
# COMPACT_ATOMS: atom_id res chain seq x y z
N LEU A 1 19.98 -14.20 14.98
CA LEU A 1 19.22 -13.57 13.90
C LEU A 1 18.25 -14.59 13.31
N ASN A 2 16.97 -14.33 13.40
CA ASN A 2 15.95 -15.25 12.90
C ASN A 2 15.94 -15.20 11.37
N LYS A 3 16.48 -16.23 10.73
CA LYS A 3 16.55 -16.36 9.27
C LYS A 3 15.19 -16.45 8.57
N LYS A 4 14.09 -16.43 9.32
CA LYS A 4 12.73 -16.54 8.80
C LYS A 4 12.07 -15.21 8.49
N ASN A 5 12.67 -14.08 8.89
CA ASN A 5 12.11 -12.77 8.61
C ASN A 5 12.46 -12.31 7.18
N VAL A 6 11.47 -11.92 6.47
CA VAL A 6 11.61 -11.31 5.14
C VAL A 6 12.39 -9.99 5.30
N GLY A 7 13.61 -9.96 4.83
CA GLY A 7 14.49 -8.79 4.97
C GLY A 7 15.52 -8.88 6.10
N GLY A 8 15.50 -9.96 6.92
CA GLY A 8 16.54 -10.21 7.93
C GLY A 8 16.50 -9.31 9.17
N ALA A 9 15.41 -8.59 9.39
CA ALA A 9 15.20 -7.76 10.57
C ALA A 9 14.11 -8.36 11.47
N ASP A 10 14.37 -8.39 12.76
CA ASP A 10 13.38 -8.73 13.76
C ASP A 10 12.47 -7.53 14.02
N VAL A 11 11.16 -7.77 14.08
CA VAL A 11 10.16 -6.72 14.31
C VAL A 11 9.54 -6.92 15.69
N TYR A 12 9.81 -5.97 16.58
CA TYR A 12 9.23 -5.97 17.93
C TYR A 12 7.70 -5.98 17.88
N GLY A 13 7.09 -6.87 18.66
CA GLY A 13 5.65 -7.03 18.71
C GLY A 13 5.05 -7.97 17.67
N LEU A 14 5.83 -8.43 16.69
CA LEU A 14 5.43 -9.44 15.70
C LEU A 14 6.09 -10.80 15.90
N LEU A 15 7.06 -10.88 16.80
CA LEU A 15 7.78 -12.12 17.14
C LEU A 15 7.25 -12.69 18.45
N PRO A 16 7.40 -14.00 18.68
CA PRO A 16 7.10 -14.63 19.97
C PRO A 16 7.88 -13.96 21.10
N ASP A 17 7.25 -13.84 22.26
CA ASP A 17 7.92 -13.39 23.48
C ASP A 17 8.78 -14.52 24.01
N ASP A 18 10.08 -14.32 23.98
CA ASP A 18 11.08 -15.28 24.44
C ASP A 18 12.31 -14.55 25.01
N ASP A 19 13.35 -15.27 25.40
CA ASP A 19 14.59 -14.71 25.97
C ASP A 19 15.35 -13.77 25.00
N VAL A 20 15.04 -13.82 23.72
CA VAL A 20 15.70 -13.05 22.65
C VAL A 20 14.83 -11.90 22.17
N HIS A 21 13.53 -12.14 22.07
CA HIS A 21 12.55 -11.20 21.51
C HIS A 21 11.69 -10.63 22.62
N LEU A 22 11.58 -9.31 22.65
CA LEU A 22 10.73 -8.60 23.59
C LEU A 22 9.44 -8.19 22.90
N ASN A 23 8.34 -8.27 23.66
CA ASN A 23 7.03 -7.87 23.18
C ASN A 23 6.94 -6.37 22.89
N GLY A 24 5.88 -6.02 22.21
CA GLY A 24 5.55 -4.77 21.56
C GLY A 24 5.74 -3.47 22.33
N TRP A 25 5.23 -2.41 21.76
CA TRP A 25 5.48 -1.02 22.15
C TRP A 25 4.40 -0.43 23.07
N PHE A 26 3.36 -1.19 23.41
CA PHE A 26 2.32 -0.77 24.38
C PHE A 26 2.81 -0.98 25.82
N SER A 27 3.85 -0.25 26.19
CA SER A 27 4.48 -0.30 27.52
C SER A 27 5.10 1.05 27.85
N ASP A 28 5.28 1.33 29.16
CA ASP A 28 5.95 2.56 29.63
C ASP A 28 7.45 2.58 29.27
N TYR A 29 8.06 1.40 29.19
CA TYR A 29 9.46 1.22 28.86
C TYR A 29 9.64 0.03 27.93
N ILE A 30 10.57 0.15 27.00
CA ILE A 30 10.98 -0.95 26.12
C ILE A 30 12.49 -1.08 26.11
N LEU A 31 13.00 -2.30 26.23
CA LEU A 31 14.42 -2.59 26.07
C LEU A 31 14.70 -2.91 24.60
N ILE A 32 15.56 -2.14 23.97
CA ILE A 32 15.99 -2.35 22.60
C ILE A 32 17.44 -2.80 22.60
N ARG A 33 17.69 -3.99 22.07
CA ARG A 33 19.01 -4.60 22.01
C ARG A 33 19.67 -4.31 20.67
N GLY A 34 20.93 -3.87 20.69
CA GLY A 34 21.74 -3.66 19.49
C GLY A 34 21.30 -2.50 18.60
N GLY A 35 20.44 -1.64 19.11
CA GLY A 35 19.98 -0.45 18.38
C GLY A 35 20.96 0.71 18.51
N SER A 36 21.00 1.56 17.48
CA SER A 36 21.73 2.81 17.53
C SER A 36 20.90 3.98 16.97
N PHE A 37 21.03 5.14 17.59
CA PHE A 37 20.39 6.37 17.10
C PHE A 37 20.89 6.71 15.69
N GLY A 38 19.97 7.15 14.85
CA GLY A 38 20.27 7.55 13.47
C GLY A 38 20.35 6.41 12.46
N SER A 39 20.36 5.15 12.91
CA SER A 39 20.33 3.98 12.03
C SER A 39 19.16 3.04 12.31
N THR A 40 18.82 2.83 13.58
CA THR A 40 17.72 1.97 14.01
C THR A 40 16.61 2.76 14.70
N PHE A 41 16.97 3.87 15.33
CA PHE A 41 16.04 4.78 16.01
C PHE A 41 16.18 6.18 15.46
N PHE A 42 15.04 6.81 15.25
CA PHE A 42 14.94 8.17 14.78
C PHE A 42 14.07 8.98 15.73
N ASN A 43 14.56 10.14 16.15
CA ASN A 43 13.72 11.08 16.86
C ASN A 43 12.77 11.74 15.86
N VAL A 44 11.46 11.66 16.12
CA VAL A 44 10.40 12.22 15.28
C VAL A 44 9.56 13.23 16.06
N SER A 45 10.10 13.78 17.15
CA SER A 45 9.38 14.75 18.01
C SER A 45 9.01 16.04 17.30
N ASP A 46 9.71 16.37 16.21
CA ASP A 46 9.43 17.57 15.39
C ASP A 46 8.22 17.39 14.46
N LEU A 47 7.74 16.16 14.28
CA LEU A 47 6.51 15.88 13.53
C LEU A 47 5.28 15.99 14.43
N ASP A 48 4.15 16.43 13.87
CA ASP A 48 2.87 16.35 14.53
C ASP A 48 2.42 14.90 14.75
N LEU A 49 1.45 14.69 15.63
CA LEU A 49 1.00 13.34 16.00
C LEU A 49 0.42 12.55 14.83
N ASP A 50 -0.32 13.21 13.95
CA ASP A 50 -0.96 12.56 12.80
C ASP A 50 0.09 12.10 11.80
N SER A 51 1.12 12.91 11.57
CA SER A 51 2.28 12.52 10.74
C SER A 51 3.06 11.34 11.33
N ARG A 52 3.24 11.31 12.66
CA ARG A 52 3.95 10.18 13.32
C ARG A 52 3.24 8.85 13.14
N ILE A 53 1.91 8.83 13.24
CA ILE A 53 1.10 7.62 13.05
C ILE A 53 1.25 7.05 11.63
N LEU A 54 1.51 7.89 10.64
CA LEU A 54 1.62 7.50 9.24
C LEU A 54 3.02 6.97 8.85
N ILE A 55 4.05 7.13 9.70
CA ILE A 55 5.44 6.76 9.36
C ILE A 55 5.55 5.28 8.98
N GLU A 56 5.03 4.38 9.83
CA GLU A 56 5.13 2.93 9.59
C GLU A 56 4.35 2.51 8.33
N PRO A 57 3.06 2.83 8.15
CA PRO A 57 2.35 2.45 6.94
C PRO A 57 2.93 3.10 5.68
N CYS A 58 3.47 4.31 5.75
CA CYS A 58 4.21 4.90 4.63
C CYS A 58 5.48 4.10 4.30
N ALA A 59 6.23 3.66 5.30
CA ALA A 59 7.44 2.86 5.08
C ALA A 59 7.11 1.53 4.39
N VAL A 60 6.02 0.86 4.78
CA VAL A 60 5.53 -0.37 4.13
C VAL A 60 5.23 -0.12 2.64
N LEU A 61 4.52 0.98 2.36
CA LEU A 61 4.14 1.32 0.98
C LEU A 61 5.33 1.78 0.13
N ILE A 62 6.25 2.56 0.69
CA ILE A 62 7.49 2.95 0.00
C ILE A 62 8.27 1.69 -0.39
N HIS A 63 8.41 0.72 0.53
CA HIS A 63 9.08 -0.54 0.23
C HIS A 63 8.37 -1.30 -0.91
N ALA A 64 7.03 -1.40 -0.88
CA ALA A 64 6.27 -2.05 -1.93
C ALA A 64 6.44 -1.36 -3.30
N VAL A 65 6.41 -0.03 -3.32
CA VAL A 65 6.60 0.77 -4.54
C VAL A 65 8.03 0.65 -5.07
N GLU A 66 9.05 0.69 -4.21
CA GLU A 66 10.45 0.46 -4.63
C GLU A 66 10.63 -0.94 -5.23
N ARG A 67 10.00 -1.95 -4.64
CA ARG A 67 9.97 -3.31 -5.24
C ARG A 67 9.28 -3.32 -6.61
N ALA A 68 8.17 -2.61 -6.75
CA ALA A 68 7.47 -2.48 -8.03
C ALA A 68 8.34 -1.81 -9.10
N LYS A 69 9.10 -0.78 -8.74
CA LYS A 69 10.04 -0.08 -9.64
C LYS A 69 11.13 -1.01 -10.18
N THR A 70 11.61 -1.96 -9.38
CA THR A 70 12.65 -2.90 -9.85
C THR A 70 12.20 -3.77 -11.02
N THR A 71 10.89 -3.92 -11.25
CA THR A 71 10.36 -4.63 -12.42
C THR A 71 10.59 -3.88 -13.74
N GLY A 72 10.84 -2.58 -13.68
CA GLY A 72 10.92 -1.69 -14.85
C GLY A 72 9.56 -1.38 -15.49
N ILE A 73 8.46 -1.95 -15.00
CA ILE A 73 7.11 -1.74 -15.52
C ILE A 73 6.49 -0.47 -14.92
N LEU A 74 6.66 -0.26 -13.62
CA LEU A 74 6.11 0.92 -12.94
C LEU A 74 6.93 2.17 -13.28
N ARG A 75 6.31 3.08 -14.03
CA ARG A 75 6.88 4.35 -14.50
C ARG A 75 5.87 5.47 -14.27
N PHE A 76 6.28 6.74 -14.43
CA PHE A 76 5.39 7.90 -14.28
C PHE A 76 4.17 7.87 -15.23
N ASN A 77 4.32 7.32 -16.42
CA ASN A 77 3.25 7.21 -17.41
C ASN A 77 2.47 5.88 -17.35
N SER A 78 2.75 5.01 -16.38
CA SER A 78 2.03 3.75 -16.21
C SER A 78 0.59 3.99 -15.79
N ARG A 79 -0.32 3.14 -16.28
CA ARG A 79 -1.67 3.02 -15.75
C ARG A 79 -1.62 2.09 -14.55
N VAL A 80 -2.11 2.57 -13.41
CA VAL A 80 -2.03 1.83 -12.16
C VAL A 80 -3.42 1.68 -11.56
N VAL A 81 -3.76 0.46 -11.16
CA VAL A 81 -4.95 0.19 -10.34
C VAL A 81 -4.54 0.06 -8.87
N VAL A 82 -5.24 0.75 -7.99
CA VAL A 82 -5.16 0.54 -6.54
C VAL A 82 -6.49 -0.04 -6.06
N GLN A 83 -6.48 -1.33 -5.73
CA GLN A 83 -7.65 -2.05 -5.25
C GLN A 83 -7.73 -2.04 -3.73
N GLY A 84 -8.76 -1.39 -3.21
CA GLY A 84 -8.95 -1.09 -1.79
C GLY A 84 -8.44 0.29 -1.42
N CYS A 85 -9.36 1.17 -1.00
CA CYS A 85 -9.08 2.56 -0.61
C CYS A 85 -9.20 2.74 0.92
N GLY A 86 -8.75 1.76 1.68
CA GLY A 86 -8.48 1.89 3.11
C GLY A 86 -7.23 2.75 3.36
N PRO A 87 -6.76 2.88 4.62
CA PRO A 87 -5.57 3.68 4.94
C PRO A 87 -4.36 3.34 4.05
N ILE A 88 -4.09 2.06 3.87
CA ILE A 88 -2.98 1.56 3.03
C ILE A 88 -3.15 1.99 1.57
N GLY A 89 -4.34 1.79 0.98
CA GLY A 89 -4.59 2.17 -0.42
C GLY A 89 -4.53 3.68 -0.64
N LEU A 90 -5.03 4.48 0.30
CA LEU A 90 -4.95 5.94 0.21
C LEU A 90 -3.51 6.43 0.27
N ILE A 91 -2.68 5.88 1.15
CA ILE A 91 -1.25 6.18 1.22
C ILE A 91 -0.55 5.74 -0.08
N CYS A 92 -0.89 4.56 -0.62
CA CYS A 92 -0.36 4.08 -1.89
C CYS A 92 -0.63 5.09 -3.03
N ILE A 93 -1.88 5.56 -3.15
CA ILE A 93 -2.27 6.56 -4.16
C ILE A 93 -1.46 7.85 -3.99
N ALA A 94 -1.33 8.35 -2.76
CA ALA A 94 -0.57 9.58 -2.48
C ALA A 94 0.92 9.43 -2.84
N ILE A 95 1.55 8.31 -2.50
CA ILE A 95 2.95 8.02 -2.86
C ILE A 95 3.11 7.95 -4.37
N LEU A 96 2.27 7.20 -5.08
CA LEU A 96 2.29 7.08 -6.53
C LEU A 96 2.14 8.46 -7.20
N ARG A 97 1.22 9.27 -6.71
CA ARG A 97 1.01 10.64 -7.23
C ARG A 97 2.23 11.53 -7.00
N THR A 98 2.84 11.47 -5.82
CA THR A 98 4.07 12.20 -5.50
C THR A 98 5.24 11.78 -6.40
N MET A 99 5.27 10.53 -6.85
CA MET A 99 6.26 10.02 -7.82
C MET A 99 5.96 10.42 -9.27
N GLY A 100 4.88 11.15 -9.54
CA GLY A 100 4.49 11.60 -10.87
C GLY A 100 3.64 10.62 -11.66
N VAL A 101 3.15 9.52 -11.06
CA VAL A 101 2.16 8.64 -11.70
C VAL A 101 0.83 9.37 -11.79
N GLU A 102 0.33 9.59 -12.99
CA GLU A 102 -0.91 10.34 -13.22
C GLU A 102 -2.12 9.42 -13.40
N ASN A 103 -1.98 8.33 -14.13
CA ASN A 103 -3.07 7.43 -14.49
C ASN A 103 -3.37 6.42 -13.35
N ILE A 104 -3.95 6.89 -12.26
CA ILE A 104 -4.28 6.06 -11.09
C ILE A 104 -5.79 5.83 -11.03
N CYS A 105 -6.21 4.58 -11.12
CA CYS A 105 -7.60 4.15 -10.94
C CYS A 105 -7.77 3.52 -9.55
N ALA A 106 -8.62 4.11 -8.72
CA ALA A 106 -8.96 3.61 -7.40
C ALA A 106 -10.21 2.71 -7.47
N VAL A 107 -10.16 1.53 -6.85
CA VAL A 107 -11.28 0.59 -6.80
C VAL A 107 -11.65 0.29 -5.35
N ASP A 108 -12.86 0.65 -4.93
CA ASP A 108 -13.41 0.34 -3.59
C ASP A 108 -14.95 0.25 -3.69
N GLY A 109 -15.63 -0.23 -2.65
CA GLY A 109 -17.09 -0.23 -2.55
C GLY A 109 -17.66 0.82 -1.62
N ASN A 110 -16.82 1.69 -1.08
CA ASN A 110 -17.23 2.77 -0.17
C ASN A 110 -17.04 4.12 -0.83
N ALA A 111 -18.15 4.83 -1.08
CA ALA A 111 -18.13 6.12 -1.77
C ALA A 111 -17.24 7.16 -1.08
N LYS A 112 -17.26 7.23 0.27
CA LYS A 112 -16.40 8.17 1.01
C LYS A 112 -14.92 7.88 0.80
N ARG A 113 -14.52 6.60 0.76
CA ARG A 113 -13.14 6.20 0.49
C ARG A 113 -12.73 6.55 -0.94
N LEU A 114 -13.62 6.37 -1.91
CA LEU A 114 -13.38 6.77 -3.29
C LEU A 114 -13.21 8.29 -3.43
N ASP A 115 -14.00 9.07 -2.70
CA ASP A 115 -13.82 10.53 -2.65
C ASP A 115 -12.48 10.93 -2.05
N PHE A 116 -12.04 10.24 -0.98
CA PHE A 116 -10.70 10.44 -0.43
C PHE A 116 -9.61 10.02 -1.41
N ALA A 117 -9.79 8.90 -2.13
CA ALA A 117 -8.83 8.46 -3.14
C ALA A 117 -8.61 9.52 -4.22
N LYS A 118 -9.67 10.18 -4.69
CA LYS A 118 -9.55 11.31 -5.62
C LYS A 118 -8.78 12.49 -5.01
N LYS A 119 -9.05 12.84 -3.75
CA LYS A 119 -8.29 13.89 -3.04
C LYS A 119 -6.82 13.55 -2.87
N MET A 120 -6.48 12.26 -2.72
CA MET A 120 -5.10 11.77 -2.64
C MET A 120 -4.40 11.69 -4.00
N GLY A 121 -5.12 11.87 -5.10
CA GLY A 121 -4.54 11.95 -6.44
C GLY A 121 -4.93 10.84 -7.40
N ALA A 122 -5.94 10.01 -7.06
CA ALA A 122 -6.52 9.10 -8.06
C ALA A 122 -7.24 9.93 -9.13
N GLU A 123 -6.93 9.68 -10.40
CA GLU A 123 -7.55 10.35 -11.53
C GLU A 123 -8.99 9.89 -11.72
N VAL A 124 -9.21 8.58 -11.60
CA VAL A 124 -10.52 7.95 -11.74
C VAL A 124 -10.79 6.98 -10.60
N SER A 125 -12.05 6.70 -10.37
CA SER A 125 -12.46 5.73 -9.34
C SER A 125 -13.62 4.88 -9.82
N VAL A 126 -13.63 3.61 -9.41
CA VAL A 126 -14.66 2.62 -9.74
C VAL A 126 -15.23 2.05 -8.45
N ASP A 127 -16.53 2.19 -8.27
CA ASP A 127 -17.28 1.54 -7.19
C ASP A 127 -17.66 0.13 -7.64
N PHE A 128 -16.97 -0.87 -7.09
CA PHE A 128 -17.18 -2.27 -7.48
C PHE A 128 -18.58 -2.79 -7.15
N THR A 129 -19.32 -2.14 -6.23
CA THR A 129 -20.68 -2.57 -5.86
C THR A 129 -21.71 -2.35 -6.96
N GLN A 130 -21.36 -1.52 -7.95
CA GLN A 130 -22.22 -1.22 -9.10
C GLN A 130 -22.16 -2.31 -10.19
N TYR A 131 -21.25 -3.28 -10.07
CA TYR A 131 -20.99 -4.27 -11.11
C TYR A 131 -21.22 -5.71 -10.61
N LYS A 132 -21.90 -6.51 -11.40
CA LYS A 132 -22.15 -7.93 -11.09
C LYS A 132 -21.07 -8.80 -11.75
N GLY A 133 -20.21 -9.36 -10.91
CA GLY A 133 -19.12 -10.25 -11.36
C GLY A 133 -17.86 -9.53 -11.78
N ILE A 134 -16.80 -10.31 -11.90
CA ILE A 134 -15.46 -9.77 -12.16
C ILE A 134 -15.27 -9.26 -13.59
N GLU A 135 -15.98 -9.86 -14.54
CA GLU A 135 -15.89 -9.48 -15.95
C GLU A 135 -16.46 -8.07 -16.16
N ALA A 136 -17.64 -7.77 -15.58
CA ALA A 136 -18.24 -6.45 -15.65
C ALA A 136 -17.39 -5.40 -14.93
N LEU A 137 -16.83 -5.75 -13.78
CA LEU A 137 -15.91 -4.87 -13.04
C LEU A 137 -14.61 -4.63 -13.82
N THR A 138 -14.06 -5.66 -14.47
CA THR A 138 -12.84 -5.52 -15.28
C THR A 138 -13.07 -4.56 -16.45
N GLU A 139 -14.19 -4.69 -17.14
CA GLU A 139 -14.52 -3.78 -18.24
C GLU A 139 -14.72 -2.33 -17.75
N ALA A 140 -15.40 -2.15 -16.60
CA ALA A 140 -15.56 -0.83 -16.00
C ALA A 140 -14.22 -0.18 -15.62
N VAL A 141 -13.29 -0.95 -15.05
CA VAL A 141 -11.93 -0.47 -14.73
C VAL A 141 -11.17 -0.11 -16.00
N LYS A 142 -11.29 -0.92 -17.04
CA LYS A 142 -10.68 -0.66 -18.35
C LYS A 142 -11.27 0.59 -19.02
N GLU A 143 -12.58 0.75 -19.04
CA GLU A 143 -13.26 1.95 -19.56
C GLU A 143 -12.82 3.20 -18.81
N ALA A 144 -12.77 3.15 -17.47
CA ALA A 144 -12.31 4.26 -16.63
C ALA A 144 -10.87 4.68 -16.97
N GLN A 145 -10.05 3.78 -17.48
CA GLN A 145 -8.67 4.04 -17.92
C GLN A 145 -8.55 4.27 -19.43
N GLY A 146 -9.61 4.75 -20.09
CA GLY A 146 -9.59 5.09 -21.50
C GLY A 146 -9.55 3.88 -22.43
N GLY A 147 -10.14 2.76 -22.04
CA GLY A 147 -10.23 1.53 -22.81
C GLY A 147 -9.00 0.62 -22.71
N HIS A 148 -8.13 0.85 -21.72
CA HIS A 148 -6.90 0.09 -21.51
C HIS A 148 -6.88 -0.60 -20.15
N LEU A 149 -6.34 -1.82 -20.10
CA LEU A 149 -5.97 -2.46 -18.84
C LEU A 149 -4.73 -1.78 -18.23
N ALA A 150 -4.59 -1.91 -16.93
CA ALA A 150 -3.46 -1.31 -16.21
C ALA A 150 -2.13 -2.01 -16.55
N ASP A 151 -1.04 -1.26 -16.43
CA ASP A 151 0.32 -1.79 -16.49
C ASP A 151 0.71 -2.44 -15.16
N PHE A 152 0.17 -1.92 -14.06
CA PHE A 152 0.49 -2.37 -12.70
C PHE A 152 -0.73 -2.27 -11.78
N ALA A 153 -0.81 -3.14 -10.77
CA ALA A 153 -1.86 -3.07 -9.77
C ALA A 153 -1.31 -3.28 -8.36
N PHE A 154 -1.80 -2.48 -7.41
CA PHE A 154 -1.55 -2.63 -5.98
C PHE A 154 -2.80 -3.17 -5.30
N GLN A 155 -2.63 -4.29 -4.60
CA GLN A 155 -3.68 -4.91 -3.81
C GLN A 155 -3.56 -4.43 -2.37
N CYS A 156 -4.53 -3.62 -1.93
CA CYS A 156 -4.53 -2.94 -0.63
C CYS A 156 -5.75 -3.33 0.24
N THR A 157 -6.31 -4.52 0.01
CA THR A 157 -7.43 -5.05 0.81
C THR A 157 -7.15 -6.47 1.26
N GLY A 158 -7.62 -6.83 2.45
CA GLY A 158 -7.53 -8.21 2.98
C GLY A 158 -8.59 -9.17 2.44
N ASN A 159 -9.40 -8.77 1.48
CA ASN A 159 -10.46 -9.63 0.93
C ASN A 159 -9.88 -10.69 -0.02
N PRO A 160 -10.05 -12.01 0.26
CA PRO A 160 -9.48 -13.07 -0.57
C PRO A 160 -10.00 -13.06 -2.01
N HIS A 161 -11.26 -12.70 -2.24
CA HIS A 161 -11.82 -12.62 -3.58
C HIS A 161 -11.21 -11.47 -4.40
N ALA A 162 -10.99 -10.34 -3.76
CA ALA A 162 -10.30 -9.22 -4.39
C ALA A 162 -8.86 -9.60 -4.73
N HIS A 163 -8.18 -10.30 -3.83
CA HIS A 163 -6.82 -10.79 -4.04
C HIS A 163 -6.75 -11.76 -5.24
N ALA A 164 -7.69 -12.68 -5.34
CA ALA A 164 -7.75 -13.64 -6.46
C ALA A 164 -8.02 -13.00 -7.82
N ASN A 165 -8.57 -11.79 -7.85
CA ASN A 165 -9.07 -11.17 -9.07
C ASN A 165 -8.23 -9.99 -9.59
N ILE A 166 -7.27 -9.49 -8.81
CA ILE A 166 -6.54 -8.26 -9.15
C ILE A 166 -5.83 -8.31 -10.51
N TYR A 167 -5.32 -9.48 -10.91
CA TYR A 167 -4.62 -9.64 -12.18
C TYR A 167 -5.55 -9.53 -13.40
N LYS A 168 -6.88 -9.55 -13.21
CA LYS A 168 -7.82 -9.27 -14.30
C LYS A 168 -7.78 -7.81 -14.76
N PHE A 169 -7.30 -6.91 -13.91
CA PHE A 169 -7.17 -5.49 -14.23
C PHE A 169 -5.88 -5.15 -14.98
N ILE A 170 -4.94 -6.11 -15.09
CA ILE A 170 -3.62 -5.88 -15.66
C ILE A 170 -3.54 -6.47 -17.07
N ARG A 171 -2.85 -5.75 -17.97
CA ARG A 171 -2.56 -6.27 -19.31
C ARG A 171 -1.55 -7.43 -19.23
N ASN A 172 -1.65 -8.32 -20.17
CA ASN A 172 -0.60 -9.31 -20.40
C ASN A 172 0.66 -8.59 -20.88
N GLY A 173 1.80 -8.98 -20.31
CA GLY A 173 3.12 -8.40 -20.61
C GLY A 173 3.65 -8.79 -21.98
#